data_315c191f752a7e621c475a8919538513
#
_entry.id   315c191f752a7e621c475a8919538513
#
_cell.length_a   1.000
_cell.length_b   1.000
_cell.length_c   1.000
_cell.angle_alpha   90.00
_cell.angle_beta   90.00
_cell.angle_gamma   90.00
#
_symmetry.space_group_name_H-M   'P 1'
#
loop_
_entity.id
_entity.type
_entity.pdbx_description
1 polymer ?
#
loop_
_entity_poly.entity_id
_entity_poly.type
_entity_poly.pdbx_seq_one_letter_code
_entity_poly.pdbx_strand_id
1 'polypeptide(L)'
;GVVEVQMAGDVNFIGVVRDITERKQRENEIHQLAFYDPLTLLPNRRLLLDRLTGAINHSVRTRNFSALFFLDLDNFKNLNDSAGHNKGDLLLCQVAERLVNSVRQGDTVARLGGDEFVIIASDLSHEPTLAANQAERLAQKIVSNLTREYNLDGLTYNSSASIGVTLFNSENLSKEDLLKQADMA
;
A
#
# COMPACT_ATOMS: atom_id res chain seq x y z
N GLY A 1 -1.72 37.22 -3.81
CA GLY A 1 -2.27 38.19 -2.85
C GLY A 1 -2.85 39.37 -3.57
N VAL A 2 -3.91 39.93 -3.03
CA VAL A 2 -4.52 41.16 -3.54
C VAL A 2 -4.16 42.27 -2.55
N VAL A 3 -3.62 43.38 -3.03
CA VAL A 3 -3.32 44.57 -2.20
C VAL A 3 -4.24 45.67 -2.67
N GLU A 4 -4.97 46.28 -1.75
CA GLU A 4 -5.76 47.46 -1.99
C GLU A 4 -4.82 48.70 -1.91
N VAL A 5 -4.81 49.51 -2.95
CA VAL A 5 -4.04 50.76 -3.00
C VAL A 5 -5.01 51.89 -3.25
N GLN A 6 -5.11 52.84 -2.31
CA GLN A 6 -5.89 54.07 -2.47
C GLN A 6 -5.04 55.14 -3.10
N MET A 7 -5.36 55.57 -4.31
CA MET A 7 -4.73 56.71 -4.97
C MET A 7 -5.81 57.70 -5.43
N ALA A 8 -5.67 58.96 -4.99
CA ALA A 8 -6.46 60.12 -5.47
C ALA A 8 -8.00 59.94 -5.45
N GLY A 9 -8.57 59.23 -4.44
CA GLY A 9 -10.01 59.08 -4.28
C GLY A 9 -10.61 57.83 -4.95
N ASP A 10 -9.84 57.11 -5.79
CA ASP A 10 -10.28 55.86 -6.40
C ASP A 10 -9.65 54.65 -5.70
N VAL A 11 -10.45 53.58 -5.54
CA VAL A 11 -9.97 52.31 -5.01
C VAL A 11 -9.45 51.45 -6.15
N ASN A 12 -8.14 51.22 -6.15
CA ASN A 12 -7.49 50.35 -7.12
C ASN A 12 -7.04 49.06 -6.46
N PHE A 13 -7.27 47.90 -7.13
CA PHE A 13 -6.80 46.60 -6.69
C PHE A 13 -5.65 46.14 -7.56
N ILE A 14 -4.49 45.90 -6.97
CA ILE A 14 -3.36 45.29 -7.64
C ILE A 14 -3.31 43.80 -7.27
N GLY A 15 -3.57 42.94 -8.24
CA GLY A 15 -3.45 41.49 -8.08
C GLY A 15 -2.08 41.00 -8.59
N VAL A 16 -1.34 40.30 -7.75
CA VAL A 16 -0.14 39.54 -8.16
C VAL A 16 -0.52 38.08 -8.37
N VAL A 17 -0.47 37.66 -9.64
CA VAL A 17 -0.63 36.26 -10.00
C VAL A 17 0.76 35.65 -10.17
N ARG A 18 1.00 34.56 -9.40
CA ARG A 18 2.24 33.78 -9.50
C ARG A 18 1.89 32.40 -10.01
N ASP A 19 2.53 31.97 -11.10
CA ASP A 19 2.46 30.56 -11.50
C ASP A 19 3.23 29.70 -10.50
N ILE A 20 2.53 28.74 -9.92
CA ILE A 20 3.10 27.80 -8.94
C ILE A 20 3.13 26.38 -9.49
N THR A 21 2.91 26.17 -10.79
CA THR A 21 2.83 24.84 -11.43
C THR A 21 4.09 24.04 -11.21
N GLU A 22 5.25 24.59 -11.54
CA GLU A 22 6.53 23.91 -11.33
C GLU A 22 6.81 23.58 -9.84
N ARG A 23 6.43 24.49 -8.94
CA ARG A 23 6.60 24.26 -7.51
C ARG A 23 5.74 23.08 -7.05
N LYS A 24 4.45 23.04 -7.42
CA LYS A 24 3.56 21.94 -7.10
C LYS A 24 3.99 20.62 -7.73
N GLN A 25 4.51 20.63 -8.95
CA GLN A 25 5.05 19.43 -9.58
C GLN A 25 6.21 18.85 -8.79
N ARG A 26 7.20 19.68 -8.42
CA ARG A 26 8.34 19.24 -7.59
C ARG A 26 7.90 18.74 -6.20
N GLU A 27 6.97 19.44 -5.56
CA GLU A 27 6.42 19.00 -4.27
C GLU A 27 5.72 17.63 -4.40
N ASN A 28 4.97 17.40 -5.49
CA ASN A 28 4.33 16.11 -5.78
C ASN A 28 5.36 15.00 -6.08
N GLU A 29 6.41 15.30 -6.86
CA GLU A 29 7.48 14.34 -7.15
C GLU A 29 8.21 13.93 -5.86
N ILE A 30 8.55 14.89 -5.01
CA ILE A 30 9.18 14.62 -3.70
C ILE A 30 8.25 13.77 -2.85
N HIS A 31 6.94 14.06 -2.82
CA HIS A 31 5.96 13.28 -2.08
C HIS A 31 5.87 11.85 -2.63
N GLN A 32 5.80 11.67 -3.94
CA GLN A 32 5.78 10.34 -4.56
C GLN A 32 7.01 9.53 -4.18
N LEU A 33 8.21 10.09 -4.35
CA LEU A 33 9.46 9.42 -3.99
C LEU A 33 9.60 9.10 -2.49
N ALA A 34 9.03 9.94 -1.62
CA ALA A 34 9.12 9.76 -0.18
C ALA A 34 8.17 8.68 0.37
N PHE A 35 7.03 8.43 -0.29
CA PHE A 35 5.93 7.63 0.27
C PHE A 35 5.47 6.45 -0.59
N TYR A 36 5.93 6.38 -1.85
CA TYR A 36 5.52 5.31 -2.76
C TYR A 36 6.71 4.55 -3.33
N ASP A 37 6.51 3.30 -3.66
CA ASP A 37 7.46 2.48 -4.40
C ASP A 37 7.48 2.92 -5.87
N PRO A 38 8.66 3.23 -6.46
CA PRO A 38 8.72 3.81 -7.80
C PRO A 38 8.35 2.83 -8.92
N LEU A 39 8.42 1.51 -8.68
CA LEU A 39 8.09 0.50 -9.66
C LEU A 39 6.59 0.21 -9.69
N THR A 40 6.00 -0.06 -8.53
CA THR A 40 4.61 -0.52 -8.41
C THR A 40 3.63 0.61 -8.10
N LEU A 41 4.11 1.79 -7.73
CA LEU A 41 3.34 2.95 -7.26
C LEU A 41 2.49 2.66 -6.01
N LEU A 42 2.74 1.55 -5.35
CA LEU A 42 2.13 1.23 -4.06
C LEU A 42 2.78 2.05 -2.93
N PRO A 43 2.10 2.28 -1.82
CA PRO A 43 2.70 2.71 -0.57
C PRO A 43 4.00 1.97 -0.28
N ASN A 44 5.08 2.71 0.02
CA ASN A 44 6.33 2.14 0.47
C ASN A 44 6.29 1.83 1.98
N ARG A 45 7.39 1.32 2.54
CA ARG A 45 7.52 1.00 3.96
C ARG A 45 7.16 2.18 4.87
N ARG A 46 7.53 3.41 4.49
CA ARG A 46 7.26 4.60 5.31
C ARG A 46 5.76 4.90 5.39
N LEU A 47 5.07 4.91 4.26
CA LEU A 47 3.63 5.16 4.21
C LEU A 47 2.84 4.00 4.84
N LEU A 48 3.31 2.75 4.67
CA LEU A 48 2.72 1.59 5.36
C LEU A 48 2.71 1.78 6.88
N LEU A 49 3.85 2.14 7.49
CA LEU A 49 3.97 2.32 8.94
C LEU A 49 3.08 3.44 9.47
N ASP A 50 2.90 4.52 8.70
CA ASP A 50 1.97 5.59 9.03
C ASP A 50 0.51 5.08 9.00
N ARG A 51 0.11 4.39 7.93
CA ARG A 51 -1.23 3.81 7.80
C ARG A 51 -1.50 2.72 8.84
N LEU A 52 -0.51 1.91 9.19
CA LEU A 52 -0.63 0.91 10.25
C LEU A 52 -0.90 1.56 11.61
N THR A 53 -0.24 2.68 11.90
CA THR A 53 -0.55 3.48 13.12
C THR A 53 -2.01 3.93 13.11
N GLY A 54 -2.48 4.45 11.98
CA GLY A 54 -3.89 4.83 11.82
C GLY A 54 -4.85 3.67 12.01
N ALA A 55 -4.53 2.49 11.45
CA ALA A 55 -5.35 1.28 11.55
C ALA A 55 -5.41 0.76 13.01
N ILE A 56 -4.29 0.77 13.74
CA ILE A 56 -4.26 0.41 15.18
C ILE A 56 -5.17 1.34 15.97
N ASN A 57 -5.00 2.66 15.84
CA ASN A 57 -5.82 3.64 16.55
C ASN A 57 -7.31 3.51 16.19
N HIS A 58 -7.61 3.21 14.93
CA HIS A 58 -8.98 2.99 14.47
C HIS A 58 -9.60 1.73 15.10
N SER A 59 -8.88 0.61 15.09
CA SER A 59 -9.37 -0.67 15.63
C SER A 59 -9.63 -0.59 17.15
N VAL A 60 -8.77 0.10 17.90
CA VAL A 60 -8.98 0.37 19.32
C VAL A 60 -10.25 1.17 19.56
N ARG A 61 -10.45 2.24 18.77
CA ARG A 61 -11.62 3.12 18.93
C ARG A 61 -12.94 2.42 18.57
N THR A 62 -12.94 1.65 17.51
CA THR A 62 -14.16 0.94 17.03
C THR A 62 -14.39 -0.38 17.71
N ARG A 63 -13.38 -0.94 18.37
CA ARG A 63 -13.30 -2.31 18.89
C ARG A 63 -13.44 -3.39 17.82
N ASN A 64 -13.32 -3.01 16.55
CA ASN A 64 -13.24 -3.92 15.43
C ASN A 64 -11.81 -4.43 15.26
N PHE A 65 -11.68 -5.69 14.85
CA PHE A 65 -10.38 -6.21 14.45
C PHE A 65 -9.94 -5.60 13.12
N SER A 66 -8.64 -5.51 12.95
CA SER A 66 -7.96 -5.32 11.67
C SER A 66 -7.00 -6.49 11.47
N ALA A 67 -6.62 -6.74 10.22
CA ALA A 67 -5.68 -7.80 9.86
C ALA A 67 -4.49 -7.22 9.10
N LEU A 68 -3.30 -7.70 9.41
CA LEU A 68 -2.07 -7.48 8.66
C LEU A 68 -1.71 -8.78 7.94
N PHE A 69 -1.51 -8.69 6.63
CA PHE A 69 -1.04 -9.78 5.78
C PHE A 69 0.37 -9.44 5.34
N PHE A 70 1.30 -10.35 5.54
CA PHE A 70 2.65 -10.27 4.97
C PHE A 70 2.75 -11.31 3.84
N LEU A 71 3.20 -10.87 2.69
CA LEU A 71 3.26 -11.70 1.48
C LEU A 71 4.67 -11.69 0.92
N ASP A 72 5.16 -12.87 0.56
CA ASP A 72 6.43 -13.08 -0.12
C ASP A 72 6.18 -13.91 -1.39
N LEU A 73 6.74 -13.51 -2.54
CA LEU A 73 6.54 -14.24 -3.79
C LEU A 73 7.49 -15.42 -3.88
N ASP A 74 6.92 -16.62 -3.96
CA ASP A 74 7.70 -17.84 -4.06
C ASP A 74 8.53 -17.87 -5.36
N ASN A 75 9.82 -18.20 -5.23
CA ASN A 75 10.74 -18.36 -6.35
C ASN A 75 10.99 -17.10 -7.20
N PHE A 76 10.70 -15.89 -6.71
CA PHE A 76 10.93 -14.64 -7.44
C PHE A 76 12.39 -14.48 -7.87
N LYS A 77 13.35 -14.84 -6.99
CA LYS A 77 14.77 -14.83 -7.33
C LYS A 77 15.08 -15.72 -8.52
N ASN A 78 14.48 -16.92 -8.61
CA ASN A 78 14.69 -17.84 -9.72
C ASN A 78 14.21 -17.26 -11.05
N LEU A 79 13.10 -16.51 -11.04
CA LEU A 79 12.63 -15.78 -12.22
C LEU A 79 13.67 -14.74 -12.66
N ASN A 80 14.17 -13.91 -11.73
CA ASN A 80 15.19 -12.91 -12.04
C ASN A 80 16.46 -13.54 -12.61
N ASP A 81 16.93 -14.63 -12.00
CA ASP A 81 18.17 -15.30 -12.41
C ASP A 81 18.03 -15.98 -13.79
N SER A 82 16.81 -16.44 -14.15
CA SER A 82 16.57 -17.16 -15.42
C SER A 82 16.07 -16.28 -16.56
N ALA A 83 15.21 -15.28 -16.29
CA ALA A 83 14.54 -14.45 -17.29
C ALA A 83 14.93 -12.96 -17.23
N GLY A 84 15.74 -12.57 -16.25
CA GLY A 84 16.25 -11.22 -16.07
C GLY A 84 15.33 -10.31 -15.26
N HIS A 85 15.88 -9.25 -14.68
CA HIS A 85 15.19 -8.31 -13.80
C HIS A 85 13.98 -7.64 -14.46
N ASN A 86 14.02 -7.38 -15.78
CA ASN A 86 12.88 -6.77 -16.47
C ASN A 86 11.61 -7.64 -16.38
N LYS A 87 11.75 -8.97 -16.41
CA LYS A 87 10.60 -9.87 -16.24
C LYS A 87 10.13 -9.92 -14.80
N GLY A 88 11.06 -9.84 -13.82
CA GLY A 88 10.73 -9.66 -12.41
C GLY A 88 9.95 -8.38 -12.15
N ASP A 89 10.38 -7.27 -12.72
CA ASP A 89 9.69 -5.98 -12.60
C ASP A 89 8.25 -6.03 -13.15
N LEU A 90 8.07 -6.68 -14.32
CA LEU A 90 6.74 -6.90 -14.89
C LEU A 90 5.85 -7.76 -13.98
N LEU A 91 6.42 -8.82 -13.38
CA LEU A 91 5.69 -9.64 -12.40
C LEU A 91 5.25 -8.80 -11.20
N LEU A 92 6.16 -8.03 -10.60
CA LEU A 92 5.87 -7.17 -9.45
C LEU A 92 4.76 -6.17 -9.73
N CYS A 93 4.76 -5.54 -10.91
CA CYS A 93 3.69 -4.62 -11.32
C CYS A 93 2.33 -5.33 -11.45
N GLN A 94 2.28 -6.51 -12.07
CA GLN A 94 1.04 -7.29 -12.21
C GLN A 94 0.55 -7.85 -10.87
N VAL A 95 1.47 -8.26 -9.98
CA VAL A 95 1.14 -8.64 -8.60
C VAL A 95 0.51 -7.48 -7.85
N ALA A 96 1.13 -6.30 -7.91
CA ALA A 96 0.61 -5.09 -7.29
C ALA A 96 -0.82 -4.77 -7.74
N GLU A 97 -1.09 -4.83 -9.04
CA GLU A 97 -2.43 -4.63 -9.62
C GLU A 97 -3.43 -5.68 -9.11
N ARG A 98 -3.05 -6.97 -9.09
CA ARG A 98 -3.92 -8.05 -8.58
C ARG A 98 -4.22 -7.90 -7.09
N LEU A 99 -3.24 -7.47 -6.28
CA LEU A 99 -3.44 -7.22 -4.86
C LEU A 99 -4.42 -6.07 -4.63
N VAL A 100 -4.24 -4.93 -5.32
CA VAL A 100 -5.15 -3.78 -5.23
C VAL A 100 -6.58 -4.18 -5.60
N ASN A 101 -6.75 -4.98 -6.67
CA ASN A 101 -8.07 -5.47 -7.12
C ASN A 101 -8.67 -6.55 -6.18
N SER A 102 -7.88 -7.11 -5.26
CA SER A 102 -8.34 -8.12 -4.30
C SER A 102 -8.91 -7.54 -3.02
N VAL A 103 -8.55 -6.30 -2.68
CA VAL A 103 -8.92 -5.63 -1.42
C VAL A 103 -9.97 -4.55 -1.64
N ARG A 104 -10.50 -3.98 -0.56
CA ARG A 104 -11.46 -2.88 -0.60
C ARG A 104 -10.72 -1.55 -0.74
N GLN A 105 -11.41 -0.50 -1.18
CA GLN A 105 -10.86 0.85 -1.32
C GLN A 105 -10.29 1.42 0.00
N GLY A 106 -10.83 1.01 1.15
CA GLY A 106 -10.34 1.43 2.48
C GLY A 106 -9.11 0.67 2.98
N ASP A 107 -8.77 -0.47 2.37
CA ASP A 107 -7.62 -1.27 2.74
C ASP A 107 -6.34 -0.68 2.15
N THR A 108 -5.20 -1.03 2.75
CA THR A 108 -3.89 -0.59 2.25
C THR A 108 -3.14 -1.77 1.67
N VAL A 109 -2.63 -1.62 0.46
CA VAL A 109 -1.61 -2.50 -0.13
C VAL A 109 -0.31 -1.72 -0.21
N ALA A 110 0.80 -2.32 0.21
CA ALA A 110 2.12 -1.70 0.22
C ALA A 110 3.18 -2.69 -0.29
N ARG A 111 4.31 -2.17 -0.80
CA ARG A 111 5.50 -2.95 -1.12
C ARG A 111 6.65 -2.49 -0.23
N LEU A 112 7.32 -3.44 0.45
CA LEU A 112 8.43 -3.12 1.35
C LEU A 112 9.79 -3.08 0.63
N GLY A 113 9.92 -3.84 -0.43
CA GLY A 113 11.11 -4.00 -1.27
C GLY A 113 11.19 -5.43 -1.81
N GLY A 114 12.02 -5.67 -2.81
CA GLY A 114 12.13 -7.01 -3.41
C GLY A 114 10.77 -7.57 -3.83
N ASP A 115 10.41 -8.72 -3.31
CA ASP A 115 9.19 -9.50 -3.52
C ASP A 115 8.21 -9.43 -2.34
N GLU A 116 8.47 -8.57 -1.34
CA GLU A 116 7.66 -8.44 -0.13
C GLU A 116 6.53 -7.42 -0.30
N PHE A 117 5.29 -7.87 -0.05
CA PHE A 117 4.11 -7.03 -0.02
C PHE A 117 3.40 -7.14 1.33
N VAL A 118 2.73 -6.07 1.73
CA VAL A 118 1.94 -6.05 2.97
C VAL A 118 0.57 -5.46 2.70
N ILE A 119 -0.46 -6.07 3.31
CA ILE A 119 -1.83 -5.57 3.23
C ILE A 119 -2.33 -5.29 4.65
N ILE A 120 -3.02 -4.17 4.83
CA ILE A 120 -3.78 -3.83 6.04
C ILE A 120 -5.24 -3.85 5.64
N ALA A 121 -6.00 -4.82 6.18
CA ALA A 121 -7.45 -4.86 6.07
C ALA A 121 -8.08 -4.35 7.38
N SER A 122 -8.83 -3.26 7.30
CA SER A 122 -9.45 -2.61 8.45
C SER A 122 -10.93 -2.98 8.57
N ASP A 123 -11.52 -2.67 9.73
CA ASP A 123 -12.97 -2.86 9.99
C ASP A 123 -13.46 -4.29 9.70
N LEU A 124 -12.75 -5.28 10.20
CA LEU A 124 -13.25 -6.64 10.34
C LEU A 124 -14.25 -6.70 11.51
N SER A 125 -14.87 -7.85 11.73
CA SER A 125 -15.79 -8.02 12.86
C SER A 125 -15.15 -7.67 14.20
N HIS A 126 -15.96 -7.25 15.17
CA HIS A 126 -15.55 -7.11 16.57
C HIS A 126 -15.44 -8.47 17.26
N GLU A 127 -16.04 -9.54 16.71
CA GLU A 127 -15.94 -10.89 17.22
C GLU A 127 -14.71 -11.59 16.64
N PRO A 128 -13.80 -12.15 17.49
CA PRO A 128 -12.53 -12.71 17.04
C PRO A 128 -12.68 -13.81 15.98
N THR A 129 -13.62 -14.73 16.18
CA THR A 129 -13.84 -15.86 15.26
C THR A 129 -14.32 -15.39 13.89
N LEU A 130 -15.24 -14.41 13.87
CA LEU A 130 -15.72 -13.83 12.61
C LEU A 130 -14.62 -13.01 11.91
N ALA A 131 -13.82 -12.27 12.67
CA ALA A 131 -12.69 -11.53 12.13
C ALA A 131 -11.65 -12.47 11.50
N ALA A 132 -11.33 -13.59 12.18
CA ALA A 132 -10.44 -14.62 11.65
C ALA A 132 -10.96 -15.21 10.34
N ASN A 133 -12.24 -15.59 10.29
CA ASN A 133 -12.87 -16.11 9.09
C ASN A 133 -12.88 -15.09 7.92
N GLN A 134 -13.06 -13.80 8.23
CA GLN A 134 -12.99 -12.73 7.21
C GLN A 134 -11.57 -12.57 6.68
N ALA A 135 -10.56 -12.59 7.56
CA ALA A 135 -9.15 -12.52 7.16
C ALA A 135 -8.75 -13.73 6.32
N GLU A 136 -9.14 -14.93 6.73
CA GLU A 136 -8.88 -16.18 5.98
C GLU A 136 -9.48 -16.12 4.57
N ARG A 137 -10.75 -15.71 4.44
CA ARG A 137 -11.40 -15.55 3.12
C ARG A 137 -10.66 -14.56 2.23
N LEU A 138 -10.15 -13.47 2.81
CA LEU A 138 -9.36 -12.50 2.06
C LEU A 138 -8.03 -13.11 1.62
N ALA A 139 -7.33 -13.83 2.49
CA ALA A 139 -6.10 -14.55 2.15
C ALA A 139 -6.34 -15.55 1.00
N GLN A 140 -7.38 -16.37 1.08
CA GLN A 140 -7.76 -17.33 0.05
C GLN A 140 -8.05 -16.64 -1.30
N LYS A 141 -8.76 -15.49 -1.29
CA LYS A 141 -9.02 -14.69 -2.48
C LYS A 141 -7.72 -14.16 -3.09
N ILE A 142 -6.81 -13.66 -2.26
CA ILE A 142 -5.49 -13.16 -2.69
C ILE A 142 -4.70 -14.29 -3.34
N VAL A 143 -4.53 -15.43 -2.67
CA VAL A 143 -3.83 -16.60 -3.20
C VAL A 143 -4.42 -17.01 -4.56
N SER A 144 -5.75 -17.16 -4.64
CA SER A 144 -6.43 -17.53 -5.89
C SER A 144 -6.18 -16.54 -7.03
N ASN A 145 -6.05 -15.25 -6.75
CA ASN A 145 -5.75 -14.25 -7.76
C ASN A 145 -4.28 -14.24 -8.16
N LEU A 146 -3.36 -14.46 -7.20
CA LEU A 146 -1.92 -14.47 -7.46
C LEU A 146 -1.47 -15.72 -8.22
N THR A 147 -2.13 -16.88 -8.03
CA THR A 147 -1.81 -18.12 -8.74
C THR A 147 -2.29 -18.18 -10.19
N ARG A 148 -3.05 -17.17 -10.66
CA ARG A 148 -3.39 -17.06 -12.08
C ARG A 148 -2.16 -16.78 -12.90
N GLU A 149 -2.15 -17.30 -14.12
CA GLU A 149 -1.08 -17.09 -15.10
C GLU A 149 -0.76 -15.61 -15.34
N TYR A 150 0.53 -15.30 -15.44
CA TYR A 150 1.07 -13.99 -15.77
C TYR A 150 1.61 -13.99 -17.19
N ASN A 151 1.40 -12.91 -17.93
CA ASN A 151 2.07 -12.66 -19.19
C ASN A 151 3.17 -11.62 -18.98
N LEU A 152 4.40 -12.07 -19.01
CA LEU A 152 5.59 -11.23 -18.80
C LEU A 152 6.21 -10.91 -20.16
N ASP A 153 5.51 -10.12 -20.98
CA ASP A 153 5.95 -9.73 -22.33
C ASP A 153 6.30 -10.96 -23.19
N GLY A 154 5.29 -11.79 -23.41
CA GLY A 154 5.35 -13.02 -24.21
C GLY A 154 5.84 -14.27 -23.45
N LEU A 155 6.36 -14.12 -22.24
CA LEU A 155 6.67 -15.25 -21.34
C LEU A 155 5.46 -15.52 -20.45
N THR A 156 4.88 -16.70 -20.58
CA THR A 156 3.87 -17.22 -19.65
C THR A 156 4.56 -17.69 -18.36
N TYR A 157 4.11 -17.17 -17.21
CA TYR A 157 4.69 -17.51 -15.91
C TYR A 157 3.61 -17.78 -14.87
N ASN A 158 3.84 -18.79 -14.03
CA ASN A 158 2.99 -19.08 -12.88
C ASN A 158 3.77 -18.74 -11.61
N SER A 159 3.17 -17.96 -10.72
CA SER A 159 3.73 -17.59 -9.42
C SER A 159 2.80 -18.05 -8.31
N SER A 160 3.36 -18.27 -7.15
CA SER A 160 2.66 -18.41 -5.89
C SER A 160 3.19 -17.41 -4.87
N ALA A 161 2.51 -17.29 -3.75
CA ALA A 161 2.97 -16.45 -2.65
C ALA A 161 2.69 -17.14 -1.31
N SER A 162 3.65 -17.05 -0.42
CA SER A 162 3.47 -17.36 0.99
C SER A 162 2.82 -16.18 1.68
N ILE A 163 1.80 -16.42 2.52
CA ILE A 163 1.04 -15.35 3.19
C ILE A 163 0.92 -15.67 4.67
N GLY A 164 1.51 -14.83 5.51
CA GLY A 164 1.27 -14.81 6.95
C GLY A 164 0.22 -13.77 7.32
N VAL A 165 -0.61 -14.07 8.34
CA VAL A 165 -1.72 -13.21 8.74
C VAL A 165 -1.74 -13.00 10.26
N THR A 166 -1.83 -11.75 10.69
CA THR A 166 -1.99 -11.38 12.10
C THR A 166 -3.20 -10.48 12.28
N LEU A 167 -4.06 -10.83 13.26
CA LEU A 167 -5.18 -10.00 13.70
C LEU A 167 -4.76 -9.07 14.84
N PHE A 168 -5.29 -7.85 14.82
CA PHE A 168 -5.03 -6.90 15.90
C PHE A 168 -6.24 -5.99 16.18
N ASN A 169 -6.43 -5.63 17.45
CA ASN A 169 -7.42 -4.66 17.94
C ASN A 169 -6.99 -3.98 19.24
N SER A 170 -5.70 -3.98 19.56
CA SER A 170 -5.14 -3.55 20.84
C SER A 170 -4.00 -2.56 20.63
N GLU A 171 -3.86 -1.59 21.57
CA GLU A 171 -2.75 -0.64 21.61
C GLU A 171 -1.41 -1.27 22.03
N ASN A 172 -1.43 -2.47 22.60
CA ASN A 172 -0.25 -3.10 23.23
C ASN A 172 0.71 -3.75 22.22
N LEU A 173 0.39 -3.74 20.94
CA LEU A 173 1.25 -4.30 19.88
C LEU A 173 2.00 -3.16 19.17
N SER A 174 3.32 -3.24 19.15
CA SER A 174 4.11 -2.34 18.30
C SER A 174 3.94 -2.67 16.82
N LYS A 175 4.18 -1.70 15.96
CA LYS A 175 4.13 -1.91 14.49
C LYS A 175 5.14 -2.97 14.05
N GLU A 176 6.30 -2.93 14.68
CA GLU A 176 7.40 -3.85 14.44
C GLU A 176 7.02 -5.30 14.84
N ASP A 177 6.36 -5.45 15.98
CA ASP A 177 5.88 -6.77 16.45
C ASP A 177 4.79 -7.34 15.52
N LEU A 178 3.86 -6.50 15.05
CA LEU A 178 2.83 -6.92 14.11
C LEU A 178 3.41 -7.39 12.78
N LEU A 179 4.36 -6.64 12.21
CA LEU A 179 5.05 -7.04 10.99
C LEU A 179 5.81 -8.35 11.18
N LYS A 180 6.55 -8.47 12.29
CA LYS A 180 7.30 -9.69 12.62
C LYS A 180 6.37 -10.89 12.83
N GLN A 181 5.24 -10.73 13.51
CA GLN A 181 4.28 -11.81 13.72
C GLN A 181 3.67 -12.30 12.39
N ALA A 182 3.34 -11.38 11.50
CA ALA A 182 2.80 -11.72 10.20
C ALA A 182 3.84 -12.39 9.28
N ASP A 183 5.11 -11.98 9.35
CA ASP A 183 6.22 -12.57 8.60
C ASP A 183 6.54 -14.01 9.07
N MET A 184 6.30 -14.32 10.36
CA MET A 184 6.58 -15.66 10.94
C MET A 184 5.39 -16.62 10.87
N ALA A 185 4.19 -16.16 10.46
CA ALA A 185 2.97 -16.96 10.44
C ALA A 185 2.84 -17.79 9.15
#